data_fba44734ae268f66836f57b8cee72908
#
_entry.id   fba44734ae268f66836f57b8cee72908
#
_cell.length_a   1.000
_cell.length_b   1.000
_cell.length_c   1.000
_cell.angle_alpha   90.00
_cell.angle_beta   90.00
_cell.angle_gamma   90.00
#
_symmetry.space_group_name_H-M   'P 1'
#
loop_
_entity.id
_entity.type
_entity.pdbx_description
1 polymer ?
#
loop_
_entity_poly.entity_id
_entity_poly.type
_entity_poly.pdbx_seq_one_letter_code
_entity_poly.pdbx_strand_id
1 'polypeptide(L)'
;AKADKEYIENIEGVKGVFFAQGQMQIILGTGVVNKVYDEFIQIAGVSESSKEDLKKVAASRANPVQRLIKTLGDIFVPIIPAIVASGFLMGIMEALNFMVNNGFLNIDTSGSIYTFAQLFSNTAYTFLPILIAYSGAKVFGANPYLGAVIGMIMIHPNLQNAWTVATEGVQQTQSVFFGLYHIDMVGYQGHVIPVVIAVWILSVLEKKLHKIVPEVLDLFVTPLVSVFVTGYLTLSIVGPIFVWAENAILGAIQWMLTLPLGLGSLIMGSLYAPTVVTGIHQMYTAIDIGQLAKYGVTYWLPLASAANVAQGAAAL
;
A
#
# COMPACT_ATOMS: atom_id res chain seq x y z
N ALA A 1 25.76 -20.21 -19.21
CA ALA A 1 25.41 -21.63 -19.03
C ALA A 1 23.97 -21.66 -18.51
N LYS A 2 23.14 -22.53 -19.03
CA LYS A 2 21.80 -22.78 -18.45
C LYS A 2 22.02 -23.69 -17.24
N ALA A 3 21.63 -23.25 -16.06
CA ALA A 3 21.66 -24.09 -14.88
C ALA A 3 20.65 -25.23 -15.05
N ASP A 4 21.05 -26.44 -14.74
CA ASP A 4 20.21 -27.62 -14.82
C ASP A 4 19.38 -27.70 -13.51
N LYS A 5 18.08 -27.37 -13.62
CA LYS A 5 17.18 -27.36 -12.49
C LYS A 5 17.02 -28.74 -11.86
N GLU A 6 16.87 -29.78 -12.70
CA GLU A 6 16.61 -31.14 -12.27
C GLU A 6 17.82 -31.74 -11.53
N TYR A 7 19.01 -31.42 -12.01
CA TYR A 7 20.27 -31.82 -11.35
C TYR A 7 20.39 -31.15 -9.96
N ILE A 8 20.11 -29.86 -9.87
CA ILE A 8 20.23 -29.09 -8.61
C ILE A 8 19.17 -29.54 -7.57
N GLU A 9 17.96 -29.86 -8.02
CA GLU A 9 16.87 -30.31 -7.16
C GLU A 9 17.16 -31.65 -6.48
N ASN A 10 17.97 -32.49 -7.13
CA ASN A 10 18.39 -33.79 -6.62
C ASN A 10 19.67 -33.76 -5.74
N ILE A 11 20.28 -32.59 -5.51
CA ILE A 11 21.45 -32.47 -4.63
C ILE A 11 20.98 -32.60 -3.17
N GLU A 12 21.69 -33.41 -2.40
CA GLU A 12 21.46 -33.62 -1.00
C GLU A 12 21.51 -32.28 -0.21
N GLY A 13 20.49 -31.95 0.54
CA GLY A 13 20.36 -30.69 1.31
C GLY A 13 19.58 -29.59 0.56
N VAL A 14 19.26 -29.75 -0.71
CA VAL A 14 18.34 -28.85 -1.44
C VAL A 14 16.90 -29.24 -1.09
N LYS A 15 16.12 -28.26 -0.66
CA LYS A 15 14.70 -28.45 -0.30
C LYS A 15 13.76 -28.10 -1.46
N GLY A 16 14.24 -27.35 -2.43
CA GLY A 16 13.49 -27.00 -3.65
C GLY A 16 14.23 -25.99 -4.50
N VAL A 17 13.89 -25.97 -5.79
CA VAL A 17 14.46 -25.04 -6.79
C VAL A 17 13.32 -24.38 -7.54
N PHE A 18 13.26 -23.05 -7.49
CA PHE A 18 12.22 -22.27 -8.14
C PHE A 18 12.81 -21.25 -9.11
N PHE A 19 12.15 -21.06 -10.23
CA PHE A 19 12.43 -19.97 -11.14
C PHE A 19 11.35 -18.89 -10.97
N ALA A 20 11.73 -17.76 -10.39
CA ALA A 20 10.83 -16.62 -10.23
C ALA A 20 11.52 -15.32 -10.65
N GLN A 21 10.83 -14.51 -11.43
CA GLN A 21 11.29 -13.17 -11.85
C GLN A 21 12.67 -13.15 -12.52
N GLY A 22 13.00 -14.23 -13.26
CA GLY A 22 14.29 -14.37 -13.96
C GLY A 22 15.47 -14.76 -13.05
N GLN A 23 15.19 -15.16 -11.82
CA GLN A 23 16.16 -15.67 -10.85
C GLN A 23 15.88 -17.13 -10.54
N MET A 24 16.92 -17.92 -10.39
CA MET A 24 16.83 -19.25 -9.84
C MET A 24 17.06 -19.19 -8.34
N GLN A 25 16.05 -19.58 -7.59
CA GLN A 25 16.06 -19.63 -6.13
C GLN A 25 16.24 -21.08 -5.68
N ILE A 26 17.31 -21.33 -4.93
CA ILE A 26 17.61 -22.64 -4.37
C ILE A 26 17.35 -22.57 -2.88
N ILE A 27 16.40 -23.35 -2.39
CA ILE A 27 16.04 -23.40 -0.98
C ILE A 27 16.87 -24.47 -0.29
N LEU A 28 17.66 -24.03 0.68
CA LEU A 28 18.47 -24.88 1.54
C LEU A 28 17.95 -24.81 2.97
N GLY A 29 18.22 -25.85 3.75
CA GLY A 29 17.80 -25.88 5.17
C GLY A 29 18.48 -24.78 6.01
N THR A 30 17.84 -24.40 7.12
CA THR A 30 18.37 -23.43 8.08
C THR A 30 19.75 -23.87 8.61
N GLY A 31 20.75 -22.96 8.55
CA GLY A 31 22.12 -23.22 8.96
C GLY A 31 23.08 -23.70 7.87
N VAL A 32 22.57 -24.22 6.74
CA VAL A 32 23.39 -24.67 5.61
C VAL A 32 23.57 -23.56 4.58
N VAL A 33 22.57 -22.71 4.44
CA VAL A 33 22.53 -21.63 3.43
C VAL A 33 23.77 -20.74 3.43
N ASN A 34 24.24 -20.30 4.60
CA ASN A 34 25.38 -19.39 4.69
C ASN A 34 26.68 -20.08 4.29
N LYS A 35 26.87 -21.34 4.68
CA LYS A 35 28.07 -22.12 4.33
C LYS A 35 28.16 -22.37 2.81
N VAL A 36 27.05 -22.80 2.22
CA VAL A 36 26.98 -23.01 0.77
C VAL A 36 27.18 -21.70 0.01
N TYR A 37 26.66 -20.61 0.52
CA TYR A 37 26.80 -19.28 -0.06
C TYR A 37 28.25 -18.81 -0.08
N ASP A 38 28.95 -18.92 1.05
CA ASP A 38 30.36 -18.51 1.18
C ASP A 38 31.27 -19.30 0.23
N GLU A 39 31.07 -20.62 0.12
CA GLU A 39 31.81 -21.47 -0.81
C GLU A 39 31.46 -21.20 -2.27
N PHE A 40 30.15 -20.99 -2.56
CA PHE A 40 29.67 -20.69 -3.90
C PHE A 40 30.29 -19.41 -4.46
N ILE A 41 30.36 -18.35 -3.68
CA ILE A 41 30.98 -17.07 -4.10
C ILE A 41 32.46 -17.28 -4.44
N GLN A 42 33.18 -18.05 -3.63
CA GLN A 42 34.59 -18.31 -3.86
C GLN A 42 34.84 -19.15 -5.13
N ILE A 43 34.04 -20.17 -5.34
CA ILE A 43 34.19 -21.09 -6.51
C ILE A 43 33.73 -20.43 -7.81
N ALA A 44 32.57 -19.70 -7.74
CA ALA A 44 32.00 -19.09 -8.93
C ALA A 44 32.68 -17.77 -9.32
N GLY A 45 33.51 -17.18 -8.46
CA GLY A 45 34.19 -15.91 -8.72
C GLY A 45 33.22 -14.73 -8.90
N VAL A 46 32.00 -14.84 -8.33
CA VAL A 46 30.97 -13.82 -8.43
C VAL A 46 30.95 -12.99 -7.14
N SER A 47 30.77 -11.69 -7.29
CA SER A 47 30.54 -10.80 -6.15
C SER A 47 29.09 -10.83 -5.71
N GLU A 48 28.86 -10.56 -4.44
CA GLU A 48 27.52 -10.38 -3.89
C GLU A 48 26.80 -9.27 -4.65
N SER A 49 25.71 -9.61 -5.33
CA SER A 49 24.86 -8.62 -5.94
C SER A 49 23.95 -8.02 -4.88
N SER A 50 23.93 -6.71 -4.78
CA SER A 50 23.01 -6.05 -3.83
C SER A 50 21.57 -6.41 -4.19
N LYS A 51 20.68 -6.46 -3.17
CA LYS A 51 19.23 -6.63 -3.42
C LYS A 51 18.69 -5.57 -4.40
N GLU A 52 19.35 -4.43 -4.48
CA GLU A 52 18.98 -3.32 -5.39
C GLU A 52 19.36 -3.64 -6.85
N ASP A 53 20.50 -4.26 -7.10
CA ASP A 53 20.92 -4.64 -8.46
C ASP A 53 20.06 -5.77 -9.00
N LEU A 54 19.74 -6.75 -8.17
CA LEU A 54 18.79 -7.82 -8.52
C LEU A 54 17.40 -7.26 -8.81
N LYS A 55 16.93 -6.27 -8.02
CA LYS A 55 15.67 -5.57 -8.27
C LYS A 55 15.68 -4.80 -9.58
N LYS A 56 16.79 -4.15 -9.96
CA LYS A 56 16.93 -3.44 -11.25
C LYS A 56 16.85 -4.38 -12.43
N VAL A 57 17.54 -5.52 -12.38
CA VAL A 57 17.51 -6.53 -13.45
C VAL A 57 16.11 -7.16 -13.59
N ALA A 58 15.45 -7.49 -12.49
CA ALA A 58 14.09 -8.00 -12.51
C ALA A 58 13.10 -6.96 -13.06
N ALA A 59 13.28 -5.69 -12.70
CA ALA A 59 12.43 -4.59 -13.18
C ALA A 59 12.57 -4.32 -14.69
N SER A 60 13.76 -4.53 -15.27
CA SER A 60 13.99 -4.34 -16.71
C SER A 60 13.25 -5.36 -17.58
N ARG A 61 12.95 -6.54 -17.06
CA ARG A 61 12.24 -7.64 -17.75
C ARG A 61 10.75 -7.68 -17.45
N ALA A 62 10.26 -6.85 -16.52
CA ALA A 62 8.87 -6.85 -16.09
C ALA A 62 7.98 -6.06 -17.06
N ASN A 63 6.79 -6.61 -17.34
CA ASN A 63 5.69 -5.93 -18.06
C ASN A 63 5.26 -4.65 -17.30
N PRO A 64 4.68 -3.63 -17.95
CA PRO A 64 4.22 -2.40 -17.28
C PRO A 64 3.29 -2.65 -16.09
N VAL A 65 2.39 -3.64 -16.20
CA VAL A 65 1.48 -4.03 -15.10
C VAL A 65 2.26 -4.60 -13.91
N GLN A 66 3.23 -5.48 -14.18
CA GLN A 66 4.09 -6.05 -13.13
C GLN A 66 4.94 -4.97 -12.43
N ARG A 67 5.40 -3.96 -13.18
CA ARG A 67 6.12 -2.81 -12.60
C ARG A 67 5.23 -1.99 -11.68
N LEU A 68 3.99 -1.72 -12.11
CA LEU A 68 3.01 -1.01 -11.29
C LEU A 68 2.73 -1.76 -9.98
N ILE A 69 2.45 -3.07 -10.08
CA ILE A 69 2.19 -3.93 -8.92
C ILE A 69 3.38 -3.93 -7.96
N LYS A 70 4.59 -4.10 -8.49
CA LYS A 70 5.81 -4.07 -7.69
C LYS A 70 5.99 -2.72 -7.00
N THR A 71 5.77 -1.61 -7.71
CA THR A 71 5.87 -0.26 -7.16
C THR A 71 4.89 -0.06 -6.00
N LEU A 72 3.63 -0.50 -6.17
CA LEU A 72 2.65 -0.46 -5.09
C LEU A 72 3.09 -1.32 -3.89
N GLY A 73 3.58 -2.54 -4.14
CA GLY A 73 4.14 -3.38 -3.08
C GLY A 73 5.29 -2.70 -2.34
N ASP A 74 6.24 -2.11 -3.06
CA ASP A 74 7.39 -1.41 -2.47
C ASP A 74 6.96 -0.18 -1.63
N ILE A 75 5.82 0.46 -1.96
CA ILE A 75 5.23 1.54 -1.17
C ILE A 75 4.57 1.01 0.10
N PHE A 76 3.79 -0.09 0.00
CA PHE A 76 2.95 -0.55 1.11
C PHE A 76 3.68 -1.45 2.11
N VAL A 77 4.63 -2.28 1.67
CA VAL A 77 5.35 -3.21 2.54
C VAL A 77 5.97 -2.54 3.78
N PRO A 78 6.63 -1.38 3.70
CA PRO A 78 7.17 -0.70 4.88
C PRO A 78 6.09 -0.20 5.86
N ILE A 79 4.85 0.00 5.40
CA ILE A 79 3.74 0.54 6.19
C ILE A 79 2.96 -0.58 6.90
N ILE A 80 3.04 -1.82 6.40
CA ILE A 80 2.30 -2.98 6.91
C ILE A 80 2.39 -3.10 8.46
N PRO A 81 3.55 -3.01 9.11
CA PRO A 81 3.62 -3.15 10.56
C PRO A 81 2.76 -2.13 11.32
N ALA A 82 2.71 -0.88 10.84
CA ALA A 82 1.88 0.16 11.46
C ALA A 82 0.38 -0.13 11.27
N ILE A 83 0.00 -0.57 10.08
CA ILE A 83 -1.40 -0.93 9.76
C ILE A 83 -1.83 -2.15 10.56
N VAL A 84 -0.99 -3.18 10.65
CA VAL A 84 -1.28 -4.40 11.41
C VAL A 84 -1.45 -4.09 12.89
N ALA A 85 -0.56 -3.31 13.49
CA ALA A 85 -0.67 -2.93 14.90
C ALA A 85 -1.97 -2.17 15.18
N SER A 86 -2.30 -1.19 14.34
CA SER A 86 -3.53 -0.40 14.44
C SER A 86 -4.77 -1.27 14.22
N GLY A 87 -4.78 -2.09 13.18
CA GLY A 87 -5.90 -2.97 12.84
C GLY A 87 -6.15 -4.05 13.90
N PHE A 88 -5.10 -4.62 14.48
CA PHE A 88 -5.24 -5.58 15.57
C PHE A 88 -5.86 -4.93 16.82
N LEU A 89 -5.39 -3.74 17.20
CA LEU A 89 -5.96 -3.00 18.32
C LEU A 89 -7.42 -2.57 18.02
N MET A 90 -7.71 -2.17 16.78
CA MET A 90 -9.08 -1.86 16.34
C MET A 90 -10.00 -3.07 16.49
N GLY A 91 -9.54 -4.26 16.04
CA GLY A 91 -10.30 -5.50 16.21
C GLY A 91 -10.61 -5.81 17.68
N ILE A 92 -9.65 -5.62 18.59
CA ILE A 92 -9.87 -5.77 20.04
C ILE A 92 -10.90 -4.75 20.53
N MET A 93 -10.79 -3.49 20.15
CA MET A 93 -11.71 -2.43 20.56
C MET A 93 -13.13 -2.70 20.06
N GLU A 94 -13.29 -3.16 18.81
CA GLU A 94 -14.60 -3.53 18.26
C GLU A 94 -15.21 -4.76 18.97
N ALA A 95 -14.41 -5.75 19.33
CA ALA A 95 -14.87 -6.88 20.13
C ALA A 95 -15.32 -6.42 21.53
N LEU A 96 -14.58 -5.52 22.17
CA LEU A 96 -14.96 -4.94 23.45
C LEU A 96 -16.26 -4.12 23.33
N ASN A 97 -16.38 -3.27 22.30
CA ASN A 97 -17.60 -2.52 22.01
C ASN A 97 -18.82 -3.44 21.85
N PHE A 98 -18.64 -4.51 21.07
CA PHE A 98 -19.69 -5.50 20.88
C PHE A 98 -20.13 -6.15 22.20
N MET A 99 -19.18 -6.55 23.06
CA MET A 99 -19.46 -7.18 24.34
C MET A 99 -20.15 -6.21 25.31
N VAL A 100 -19.74 -4.95 25.34
CA VAL A 100 -20.37 -3.91 26.17
C VAL A 100 -21.79 -3.60 25.70
N ASN A 101 -21.97 -3.39 24.38
CA ASN A 101 -23.28 -3.04 23.80
C ASN A 101 -24.32 -4.16 23.94
N ASN A 102 -23.88 -5.42 24.00
CA ASN A 102 -24.76 -6.58 24.21
C ASN A 102 -24.88 -7.00 25.70
N GLY A 103 -24.30 -6.22 26.62
CA GLY A 103 -24.41 -6.49 28.05
C GLY A 103 -23.59 -7.68 28.57
N PHE A 104 -22.69 -8.25 27.76
CA PHE A 104 -21.81 -9.34 28.18
C PHE A 104 -20.66 -8.85 29.06
N LEU A 105 -20.31 -7.58 28.97
CA LEU A 105 -19.22 -6.98 29.73
C LEU A 105 -19.63 -5.58 30.20
N ASN A 106 -19.36 -5.26 31.46
CA ASN A 106 -19.59 -3.93 32.01
C ASN A 106 -18.25 -3.29 32.34
N ILE A 107 -17.76 -2.45 31.43
CA ILE A 107 -16.54 -1.65 31.58
C ILE A 107 -16.87 -0.15 31.45
N ASP A 108 -16.11 0.65 32.15
CA ASP A 108 -16.16 2.10 32.00
C ASP A 108 -15.52 2.51 30.64
N THR A 109 -16.39 2.76 29.66
CA THR A 109 -15.98 3.25 28.33
C THR A 109 -15.55 4.71 28.31
N SER A 110 -15.77 5.45 29.40
CA SER A 110 -15.29 6.83 29.59
C SER A 110 -13.90 6.90 30.22
N GLY A 111 -13.39 5.77 30.70
CA GLY A 111 -12.07 5.67 31.32
C GLY A 111 -10.94 5.99 30.34
N SER A 112 -9.83 6.55 30.87
CA SER A 112 -8.69 7.00 30.06
C SER A 112 -8.07 5.87 29.21
N ILE A 113 -7.97 4.66 29.77
CA ILE A 113 -7.40 3.50 29.05
C ILE A 113 -8.23 3.16 27.82
N TYR A 114 -9.56 3.12 27.97
CA TYR A 114 -10.46 2.83 26.85
C TYR A 114 -10.39 3.93 25.78
N THR A 115 -10.46 5.19 26.20
CA THR A 115 -10.40 6.35 25.29
C THR A 115 -9.06 6.40 24.53
N PHE A 116 -7.94 6.16 25.22
CA PHE A 116 -6.63 6.13 24.57
C PHE A 116 -6.46 4.93 23.67
N ALA A 117 -6.94 3.74 24.05
CA ALA A 117 -6.92 2.56 23.20
C ALA A 117 -7.73 2.79 21.90
N GLN A 118 -8.88 3.44 22.01
CA GLN A 118 -9.69 3.84 20.84
C GLN A 118 -8.94 4.82 19.93
N LEU A 119 -8.27 5.83 20.53
CA LEU A 119 -7.45 6.78 19.78
C LEU A 119 -6.28 6.07 19.07
N PHE A 120 -5.57 5.19 19.76
CA PHE A 120 -4.41 4.48 19.20
C PHE A 120 -4.83 3.50 18.09
N SER A 121 -5.99 2.87 18.23
CA SER A 121 -6.48 1.87 17.28
C SER A 121 -6.68 2.44 15.88
N ASN A 122 -7.16 3.66 15.76
CA ASN A 122 -7.46 4.27 14.45
C ASN A 122 -6.37 5.19 13.90
N THR A 123 -5.31 5.48 14.69
CA THR A 123 -4.30 6.50 14.35
C THR A 123 -3.61 6.21 13.00
N ALA A 124 -3.16 4.97 12.76
CA ALA A 124 -2.47 4.66 11.51
C ALA A 124 -3.39 4.80 10.29
N TYR A 125 -4.67 4.52 10.43
CA TYR A 125 -5.65 4.69 9.34
C TYR A 125 -6.00 6.17 9.11
N THR A 126 -6.15 6.94 10.18
CA THR A 126 -6.41 8.39 10.08
C THR A 126 -5.28 9.11 9.37
N PHE A 127 -4.04 8.76 9.65
CA PHE A 127 -2.85 9.36 9.07
C PHE A 127 -2.23 8.54 7.94
N LEU A 128 -2.96 7.57 7.40
CA LEU A 128 -2.50 6.71 6.31
C LEU A 128 -1.96 7.48 5.10
N PRO A 129 -2.58 8.58 4.64
CA PRO A 129 -2.04 9.39 3.55
C PRO A 129 -0.60 9.87 3.79
N ILE A 130 -0.24 10.19 5.03
CA ILE A 130 1.13 10.61 5.37
C ILE A 130 2.11 9.43 5.22
N LEU A 131 1.72 8.26 5.71
CA LEU A 131 2.55 7.05 5.63
C LEU A 131 2.79 6.63 4.18
N ILE A 132 1.73 6.62 3.37
CA ILE A 132 1.79 6.32 1.94
C ILE A 132 2.66 7.34 1.21
N ALA A 133 2.46 8.63 1.49
CA ALA A 133 3.17 9.70 0.82
C ALA A 133 4.67 9.69 1.16
N TYR A 134 5.04 9.44 2.41
CA TYR A 134 6.43 9.28 2.82
C TYR A 134 7.11 8.09 2.12
N SER A 135 6.46 6.93 2.17
CA SER A 135 6.98 5.71 1.55
C SER A 135 7.03 5.82 0.03
N GLY A 136 5.98 6.37 -0.59
CA GLY A 136 5.90 6.58 -2.03
C GLY A 136 6.96 7.54 -2.54
N ALA A 137 7.23 8.64 -1.83
CA ALA A 137 8.31 9.57 -2.18
C ALA A 137 9.67 8.86 -2.21
N LYS A 138 9.94 8.03 -1.22
CA LYS A 138 11.16 7.21 -1.17
C LYS A 138 11.25 6.25 -2.36
N VAL A 139 10.17 5.57 -2.71
CA VAL A 139 10.11 4.63 -3.84
C VAL A 139 10.26 5.33 -5.18
N PHE A 140 9.62 6.50 -5.35
CA PHE A 140 9.73 7.30 -6.57
C PHE A 140 11.03 8.12 -6.63
N GLY A 141 11.85 8.12 -5.57
CA GLY A 141 13.13 8.84 -5.50
C GLY A 141 12.96 10.35 -5.40
N ALA A 142 11.96 10.80 -4.67
CA ALA A 142 11.77 12.16 -4.19
C ALA A 142 12.20 12.29 -2.72
N ASN A 143 12.24 13.50 -2.19
CA ASN A 143 12.48 13.69 -0.77
C ASN A 143 11.30 13.16 0.07
N PRO A 144 11.52 12.16 0.98
CA PRO A 144 10.43 11.57 1.74
C PRO A 144 9.70 12.56 2.67
N TYR A 145 10.40 13.58 3.16
CA TYR A 145 9.78 14.59 4.02
C TYR A 145 8.86 15.53 3.23
N LEU A 146 9.24 15.88 1.99
CA LEU A 146 8.34 16.62 1.09
C LEU A 146 7.11 15.75 0.74
N GLY A 147 7.32 14.45 0.53
CA GLY A 147 6.21 13.49 0.40
C GLY A 147 5.29 13.52 1.60
N ALA A 148 5.83 13.45 2.82
CA ALA A 148 5.02 13.54 4.04
C ALA A 148 4.22 14.85 4.11
N VAL A 149 4.81 15.98 3.71
CA VAL A 149 4.11 17.27 3.65
C VAL A 149 2.93 17.22 2.68
N ILE A 150 3.08 16.59 1.51
CA ILE A 150 1.93 16.39 0.60
C ILE A 150 0.83 15.56 1.28
N GLY A 151 1.18 14.46 1.95
CA GLY A 151 0.24 13.66 2.73
C GLY A 151 -0.47 14.48 3.82
N MET A 152 0.25 15.35 4.54
CA MET A 152 -0.31 16.26 5.55
C MET A 152 -1.27 17.29 4.92
N ILE A 153 -0.92 17.86 3.75
CA ILE A 153 -1.81 18.77 3.02
C ILE A 153 -3.11 18.08 2.66
N MET A 154 -3.07 16.82 2.22
CA MET A 154 -4.24 16.06 1.80
C MET A 154 -5.21 15.73 2.95
N ILE A 155 -4.76 15.76 4.20
CA ILE A 155 -5.59 15.52 5.39
C ILE A 155 -5.56 16.71 6.36
N HIS A 156 -5.26 17.90 5.84
CA HIS A 156 -5.13 19.09 6.67
C HIS A 156 -6.43 19.38 7.44
N PRO A 157 -6.37 19.80 8.72
CA PRO A 157 -7.57 20.08 9.53
C PRO A 157 -8.54 21.12 8.95
N ASN A 158 -8.08 21.98 8.06
CA ASN A 158 -8.93 22.93 7.34
C ASN A 158 -9.76 22.30 6.23
N LEU A 159 -9.48 21.03 5.88
CA LEU A 159 -10.33 20.23 5.01
C LEU A 159 -11.32 19.46 5.89
N GLN A 160 -12.58 19.37 5.45
CA GLN A 160 -13.56 18.53 6.11
C GLN A 160 -13.09 17.08 6.11
N ASN A 161 -13.25 16.38 7.23
CA ASN A 161 -12.88 14.98 7.30
C ASN A 161 -13.72 14.13 6.33
N ALA A 162 -13.07 13.31 5.50
CA ALA A 162 -13.75 12.51 4.49
C ALA A 162 -14.79 11.53 5.07
N TRP A 163 -14.59 11.06 6.30
CA TRP A 163 -15.52 10.12 6.93
C TRP A 163 -16.79 10.78 7.46
N THR A 164 -16.76 12.10 7.73
CA THR A 164 -17.95 12.84 8.18
C THR A 164 -18.83 13.30 7.04
N VAL A 165 -18.34 13.29 5.80
CA VAL A 165 -19.11 13.74 4.62
C VAL A 165 -20.40 12.91 4.43
N ALA A 166 -20.36 11.61 4.74
CA ALA A 166 -21.53 10.75 4.61
C ALA A 166 -22.68 11.13 5.55
N THR A 167 -22.38 11.75 6.71
CA THR A 167 -23.36 12.15 7.74
C THR A 167 -23.68 13.63 7.70
N GLU A 168 -22.70 14.47 7.38
CA GLU A 168 -22.81 15.93 7.48
C GLU A 168 -22.99 16.61 6.11
N GLY A 169 -22.77 15.88 5.02
CA GLY A 169 -22.67 16.44 3.67
C GLY A 169 -21.39 17.27 3.47
N VAL A 170 -21.19 17.78 2.28
CA VAL A 170 -20.08 18.69 1.98
C VAL A 170 -20.37 20.07 2.57
N GLN A 171 -19.50 20.52 3.48
CA GLN A 171 -19.70 21.78 4.22
C GLN A 171 -19.13 22.99 3.47
N GLN A 172 -18.02 22.81 2.76
CA GLN A 172 -17.28 23.90 2.12
C GLN A 172 -16.83 23.52 0.73
N THR A 173 -16.95 24.47 -0.18
CA THR A 173 -16.41 24.39 -1.53
C THR A 173 -15.45 25.54 -1.80
N GLN A 174 -14.45 25.33 -2.62
CA GLN A 174 -13.49 26.34 -3.03
C GLN A 174 -13.47 26.50 -4.54
N SER A 175 -13.57 27.74 -5.01
CA SER A 175 -13.38 28.05 -6.41
C SER A 175 -11.90 27.93 -6.78
N VAL A 176 -11.60 27.29 -7.89
CA VAL A 176 -10.22 27.07 -8.39
C VAL A 176 -10.06 27.60 -9.81
N PHE A 177 -8.81 27.81 -10.23
CA PHE A 177 -8.46 28.34 -11.56
C PHE A 177 -9.24 29.60 -11.93
N PHE A 178 -9.22 30.60 -11.03
CA PHE A 178 -9.88 31.92 -11.23
C PHE A 178 -11.41 31.84 -11.42
N GLY A 179 -12.04 30.82 -10.81
CA GLY A 179 -13.51 30.68 -10.86
C GLY A 179 -14.00 29.70 -11.95
N LEU A 180 -13.10 28.95 -12.57
CA LEU A 180 -13.47 28.04 -13.63
C LEU A 180 -14.40 26.91 -13.13
N TYR A 181 -14.13 26.35 -11.94
CA TYR A 181 -14.96 25.37 -11.27
C TYR A 181 -14.75 25.37 -9.76
N HIS A 182 -15.60 24.62 -9.05
CA HIS A 182 -15.55 24.48 -7.60
C HIS A 182 -15.15 23.06 -7.25
N ILE A 183 -14.35 22.93 -6.20
CA ILE A 183 -13.98 21.66 -5.60
C ILE A 183 -14.52 21.60 -4.17
N ASP A 184 -14.80 20.40 -3.70
CA ASP A 184 -15.17 20.16 -2.31
C ASP A 184 -13.93 20.23 -1.44
N MET A 185 -13.98 21.01 -0.35
CA MET A 185 -12.90 21.14 0.62
C MET A 185 -12.89 19.95 1.58
N VAL A 186 -12.72 18.75 1.03
CA VAL A 186 -12.76 17.49 1.75
C VAL A 186 -11.35 16.87 1.75
N GLY A 187 -10.96 16.32 2.90
CA GLY A 187 -9.70 15.62 3.07
C GLY A 187 -9.71 14.23 2.40
N TYR A 188 -8.53 13.69 2.23
CA TYR A 188 -8.33 12.41 1.56
C TYR A 188 -8.07 11.26 2.54
N GLN A 189 -8.66 11.34 3.76
CA GLN A 189 -8.64 10.22 4.71
C GLN A 189 -9.27 8.99 4.05
N GLY A 190 -8.58 7.87 4.11
CA GLY A 190 -9.05 6.63 3.52
C GLY A 190 -8.83 6.47 2.03
N HIS A 191 -8.29 7.47 1.34
CA HIS A 191 -7.98 7.39 -0.08
C HIS A 191 -6.51 7.06 -0.32
N VAL A 192 -6.24 6.06 -1.16
CA VAL A 192 -4.89 5.54 -1.43
C VAL A 192 -4.37 6.05 -2.76
N ILE A 193 -5.14 5.86 -3.82
CA ILE A 193 -4.72 6.13 -5.20
C ILE A 193 -4.35 7.61 -5.40
N PRO A 194 -5.17 8.59 -4.95
CA PRO A 194 -4.82 9.99 -5.08
C PRO A 194 -3.48 10.36 -4.43
N VAL A 195 -3.18 9.76 -3.27
CA VAL A 195 -1.92 10.01 -2.55
C VAL A 195 -0.71 9.51 -3.33
N VAL A 196 -0.79 8.29 -3.87
CA VAL A 196 0.30 7.69 -4.67
C VAL A 196 0.58 8.54 -5.91
N ILE A 197 -0.48 8.99 -6.60
CA ILE A 197 -0.34 9.84 -7.80
C ILE A 197 0.21 11.22 -7.43
N ALA A 198 -0.25 11.83 -6.35
CA ALA A 198 0.27 13.11 -5.87
C ALA A 198 1.78 13.06 -5.64
N VAL A 199 2.25 12.02 -4.96
CA VAL A 199 3.67 11.86 -4.67
C VAL A 199 4.49 11.48 -5.90
N TRP A 200 3.91 10.76 -6.85
CA TRP A 200 4.54 10.56 -8.15
C TRP A 200 4.74 11.89 -8.90
N ILE A 201 3.73 12.77 -8.91
CA ILE A 201 3.84 14.12 -9.48
C ILE A 201 4.93 14.93 -8.76
N LEU A 202 4.94 14.91 -7.42
CA LEU A 202 5.99 15.52 -6.60
C LEU A 202 7.38 15.08 -7.08
N SER A 203 7.58 13.77 -7.24
CA SER A 203 8.88 13.21 -7.62
C SER A 203 9.33 13.66 -9.02
N VAL A 204 8.40 13.74 -9.95
CA VAL A 204 8.69 14.21 -11.32
C VAL A 204 9.05 15.69 -11.31
N LEU A 205 8.32 16.48 -10.54
CA LEU A 205 8.53 17.92 -10.46
C LEU A 205 9.84 18.27 -9.75
N GLU A 206 10.08 17.67 -8.58
CA GLU A 206 11.31 17.86 -7.80
C GLU A 206 12.56 17.51 -8.63
N LYS A 207 12.58 16.35 -9.29
CA LYS A 207 13.69 15.94 -10.16
C LYS A 207 13.91 16.86 -11.36
N LYS A 208 12.86 17.46 -11.90
CA LYS A 208 12.99 18.44 -12.98
C LYS A 208 13.54 19.75 -12.45
N LEU A 209 13.05 20.22 -11.31
CA LEU A 209 13.49 21.48 -10.71
C LEU A 209 14.96 21.44 -10.31
N HIS A 210 15.44 20.35 -9.70
CA HIS A 210 16.87 20.17 -9.41
C HIS A 210 17.80 20.28 -10.62
N LYS A 211 17.29 20.08 -11.83
CA LYS A 211 18.07 20.22 -13.07
C LYS A 211 18.05 21.63 -13.65
N ILE A 212 17.09 22.44 -13.28
CA ILE A 212 16.82 23.75 -13.88
C ILE A 212 17.21 24.87 -12.92
N VAL A 213 17.00 24.67 -11.63
CA VAL A 213 17.24 25.66 -10.59
C VAL A 213 18.75 25.72 -10.29
N PRO A 214 19.37 26.91 -10.25
CA PRO A 214 20.77 27.07 -9.85
C PRO A 214 21.01 26.54 -8.43
N GLU A 215 22.18 25.93 -8.19
CA GLU A 215 22.53 25.27 -6.90
C GLU A 215 22.32 26.19 -5.68
N VAL A 216 22.62 27.46 -5.80
CA VAL A 216 22.46 28.45 -4.71
C VAL A 216 21.02 28.62 -4.27
N LEU A 217 20.07 28.47 -5.20
CA LEU A 217 18.62 28.62 -4.93
C LEU A 217 17.90 27.29 -4.76
N ASP A 218 18.52 26.20 -5.13
CA ASP A 218 17.89 24.87 -5.19
C ASP A 218 17.33 24.42 -3.85
N LEU A 219 18.03 24.70 -2.76
CA LEU A 219 17.62 24.37 -1.40
C LEU A 219 16.27 24.99 -1.00
N PHE A 220 15.90 26.13 -1.56
CA PHE A 220 14.69 26.87 -1.21
C PHE A 220 13.61 26.78 -2.30
N VAL A 221 14.00 27.00 -3.54
CA VAL A 221 13.05 27.10 -4.67
C VAL A 221 12.47 25.73 -5.02
N THR A 222 13.29 24.70 -5.07
CA THR A 222 12.83 23.36 -5.45
C THR A 222 11.80 22.80 -4.47
N PRO A 223 12.03 22.76 -3.14
CA PRO A 223 11.00 22.31 -2.19
C PRO A 223 9.74 23.17 -2.23
N LEU A 224 9.88 24.50 -2.23
CA LEU A 224 8.76 25.44 -2.23
C LEU A 224 7.85 25.21 -3.44
N VAL A 225 8.44 25.24 -4.65
CA VAL A 225 7.67 25.09 -5.89
C VAL A 225 7.10 23.67 -6.02
N SER A 226 7.88 22.64 -5.66
CA SER A 226 7.43 21.24 -5.71
C SER A 226 6.22 21.01 -4.83
N VAL A 227 6.25 21.47 -3.57
CA VAL A 227 5.15 21.29 -2.63
C VAL A 227 3.93 22.12 -3.04
N PHE A 228 4.14 23.41 -3.37
CA PHE A 228 3.03 24.29 -3.73
C PHE A 228 2.29 23.81 -4.99
N VAL A 229 3.04 23.55 -6.07
CA VAL A 229 2.44 23.11 -7.34
C VAL A 229 1.80 21.73 -7.20
N THR A 230 2.48 20.78 -6.56
CA THR A 230 1.92 19.45 -6.34
C THR A 230 0.69 19.51 -5.45
N GLY A 231 0.73 20.24 -4.34
CA GLY A 231 -0.40 20.40 -3.42
C GLY A 231 -1.61 21.02 -4.13
N TYR A 232 -1.40 22.11 -4.87
CA TYR A 232 -2.47 22.77 -5.63
C TYR A 232 -3.08 21.84 -6.69
N LEU A 233 -2.26 21.18 -7.52
CA LEU A 233 -2.74 20.23 -8.53
C LEU A 233 -3.44 19.02 -7.90
N THR A 234 -2.95 18.56 -6.77
CA THR A 234 -3.56 17.43 -6.06
C THR A 234 -4.96 17.76 -5.58
N LEU A 235 -5.14 18.89 -4.89
CA LEU A 235 -6.45 19.27 -4.36
C LEU A 235 -7.42 19.69 -5.47
N SER A 236 -6.92 20.34 -6.53
CA SER A 236 -7.79 20.90 -7.56
C SER A 236 -8.17 19.92 -8.68
N ILE A 237 -7.26 19.04 -9.11
CA ILE A 237 -7.46 18.18 -10.29
C ILE A 237 -7.33 16.71 -9.94
N VAL A 238 -6.15 16.32 -9.45
CA VAL A 238 -5.78 14.91 -9.32
C VAL A 238 -6.68 14.21 -8.31
N GLY A 239 -6.82 14.80 -7.12
CA GLY A 239 -7.61 14.22 -6.06
C GLY A 239 -9.05 13.91 -6.47
N PRO A 240 -9.83 14.90 -6.95
CA PRO A 240 -11.23 14.66 -7.37
C PRO A 240 -11.36 13.57 -8.42
N ILE A 241 -10.50 13.55 -9.44
CA ILE A 241 -10.54 12.53 -10.51
C ILE A 241 -10.24 11.14 -9.96
N PHE A 242 -9.18 11.00 -9.15
CA PHE A 242 -8.77 9.69 -8.66
C PHE A 242 -9.65 9.19 -7.51
N VAL A 243 -10.23 10.07 -6.68
CA VAL A 243 -11.28 9.67 -5.72
C VAL A 243 -12.49 9.08 -6.45
N TRP A 244 -12.92 9.68 -7.55
CA TRP A 244 -14.00 9.12 -8.35
C TRP A 244 -13.63 7.74 -8.92
N ALA A 245 -12.44 7.59 -9.48
CA ALA A 245 -11.97 6.32 -10.02
C ALA A 245 -11.83 5.24 -8.94
N GLU A 246 -11.27 5.59 -7.78
CA GLU A 246 -11.16 4.69 -6.62
C GLU A 246 -12.52 4.23 -6.13
N ASN A 247 -13.46 5.15 -5.98
CA ASN A 247 -14.83 4.84 -5.59
C ASN A 247 -15.53 3.91 -6.59
N ALA A 248 -15.29 4.09 -7.89
CA ALA A 248 -15.84 3.21 -8.92
C ALA A 248 -15.28 1.79 -8.82
N ILE A 249 -13.97 1.65 -8.60
CA ILE A 249 -13.31 0.34 -8.41
C ILE A 249 -13.84 -0.36 -7.15
N LEU A 250 -13.85 0.34 -6.01
CA LEU A 250 -14.34 -0.22 -4.75
C LEU A 250 -15.82 -0.60 -4.84
N GLY A 251 -16.63 0.22 -5.48
CA GLY A 251 -18.04 -0.06 -5.73
C GLY A 251 -18.26 -1.28 -6.62
N ALA A 252 -17.45 -1.43 -7.68
CA ALA A 252 -17.53 -2.59 -8.55
C ALA A 252 -17.18 -3.90 -7.82
N ILE A 253 -16.13 -3.88 -6.98
CA ILE A 253 -15.73 -5.02 -6.15
C ILE A 253 -16.83 -5.36 -5.14
N GLN A 254 -17.37 -4.35 -4.45
CA GLN A 254 -18.45 -4.55 -3.49
C GLN A 254 -19.69 -5.13 -4.17
N TRP A 255 -20.09 -4.58 -5.32
CA TRP A 255 -21.21 -5.12 -6.10
C TRP A 255 -20.97 -6.58 -6.48
N MET A 256 -19.77 -6.91 -6.96
CA MET A 256 -19.42 -8.28 -7.33
C MET A 256 -19.52 -9.24 -6.12
N LEU A 257 -19.04 -8.84 -4.94
CA LEU A 257 -19.09 -9.65 -3.73
C LEU A 257 -20.53 -9.85 -3.20
N THR A 258 -21.47 -8.96 -3.58
CA THR A 258 -22.90 -9.08 -3.21
C THR A 258 -23.72 -9.88 -4.21
N LEU A 259 -23.13 -10.44 -5.27
CA LEU A 259 -23.85 -11.29 -6.22
C LEU A 259 -24.47 -12.49 -5.51
N PRO A 260 -25.71 -12.86 -5.90
CA PRO A 260 -26.46 -13.95 -5.25
C PRO A 260 -25.68 -15.27 -5.35
N LEU A 261 -25.97 -16.18 -4.41
CA LEU A 261 -25.34 -17.51 -4.33
C LEU A 261 -23.83 -17.50 -4.13
N GLY A 262 -23.23 -16.39 -3.74
CA GLY A 262 -21.79 -16.27 -3.54
C GLY A 262 -20.96 -16.33 -4.84
N LEU A 263 -21.57 -16.11 -6.00
CA LEU A 263 -20.90 -16.20 -7.31
C LEU A 263 -19.70 -15.28 -7.42
N GLY A 264 -19.79 -14.05 -6.91
CA GLY A 264 -18.66 -13.12 -6.93
C GLY A 264 -17.50 -13.61 -6.05
N SER A 265 -17.82 -14.09 -4.85
CA SER A 265 -16.81 -14.68 -3.95
C SER A 265 -16.19 -15.95 -4.54
N LEU A 266 -17.00 -16.77 -5.24
CA LEU A 266 -16.51 -17.96 -5.95
C LEU A 266 -15.53 -17.58 -7.06
N ILE A 267 -15.89 -16.60 -7.91
CA ILE A 267 -15.03 -16.13 -9.01
C ILE A 267 -13.73 -15.59 -8.46
N MET A 268 -13.81 -14.68 -7.49
CA MET A 268 -12.62 -14.04 -6.92
C MET A 268 -11.75 -15.01 -6.13
N GLY A 269 -12.35 -15.94 -5.37
CA GLY A 269 -11.64 -17.00 -4.67
C GLY A 269 -10.92 -17.95 -5.62
N SER A 270 -11.56 -18.29 -6.74
CA SER A 270 -10.96 -19.14 -7.79
C SER A 270 -9.78 -18.45 -8.48
N LEU A 271 -9.85 -17.14 -8.67
CA LEU A 271 -8.79 -16.36 -9.30
C LEU A 271 -7.67 -16.00 -8.32
N TYR A 272 -7.88 -16.11 -7.02
CA TYR A 272 -6.91 -15.69 -6.02
C TYR A 272 -5.58 -16.44 -6.14
N ALA A 273 -5.60 -17.78 -6.18
CA ALA A 273 -4.39 -18.59 -6.27
C ALA A 273 -3.55 -18.30 -7.53
N PRO A 274 -4.12 -18.24 -8.76
CA PRO A 274 -3.41 -17.75 -9.94
C PRO A 274 -2.79 -16.37 -9.78
N THR A 275 -3.47 -15.44 -9.10
CA THR A 275 -2.94 -14.09 -8.90
C THR A 275 -1.80 -14.05 -7.87
N VAL A 276 -1.79 -14.97 -6.91
CA VAL A 276 -0.64 -15.14 -5.99
C VAL A 276 0.60 -15.57 -6.75
N VAL A 277 0.48 -16.56 -7.65
CA VAL A 277 1.61 -17.06 -8.46
C VAL A 277 2.17 -15.95 -9.37
N THR A 278 1.32 -15.08 -9.90
CA THR A 278 1.75 -13.96 -10.74
C THR A 278 2.26 -12.74 -9.97
N GLY A 279 2.12 -12.72 -8.64
CA GLY A 279 2.48 -11.59 -7.78
C GLY A 279 1.45 -10.46 -7.76
N ILE A 280 0.32 -10.59 -8.48
CA ILE A 280 -0.76 -9.60 -8.54
C ILE A 280 -1.44 -9.42 -7.17
N HIS A 281 -1.40 -10.45 -6.31
CA HIS A 281 -1.98 -10.41 -4.97
C HIS A 281 -1.49 -9.23 -4.10
N GLN A 282 -0.35 -8.62 -4.41
CA GLN A 282 0.14 -7.42 -3.72
C GLN A 282 -0.80 -6.21 -3.90
N MET A 283 -1.55 -6.14 -5.01
CA MET A 283 -2.56 -5.10 -5.23
C MET A 283 -3.75 -5.22 -4.26
N TYR A 284 -4.05 -6.41 -3.83
CA TYR A 284 -5.20 -6.65 -2.95
C TYR A 284 -5.07 -5.99 -1.58
N THR A 285 -3.83 -5.76 -1.13
CA THR A 285 -3.57 -4.97 0.08
C THR A 285 -4.10 -3.54 -0.06
N ALA A 286 -3.98 -2.94 -1.24
CA ALA A 286 -4.54 -1.60 -1.49
C ALA A 286 -6.09 -1.63 -1.47
N ILE A 287 -6.71 -2.71 -1.95
CA ILE A 287 -8.17 -2.91 -1.90
C ILE A 287 -8.63 -3.07 -0.46
N ASP A 288 -7.95 -3.91 0.34
CA ASP A 288 -8.25 -4.10 1.75
C ASP A 288 -8.17 -2.79 2.53
N ILE A 289 -7.07 -2.06 2.35
CA ILE A 289 -6.86 -0.76 2.99
C ILE A 289 -7.95 0.23 2.58
N GLY A 290 -8.25 0.32 1.28
CA GLY A 290 -9.30 1.18 0.76
C GLY A 290 -10.69 0.83 1.31
N GLN A 291 -11.05 -0.46 1.38
CA GLN A 291 -12.32 -0.92 1.96
C GLN A 291 -12.40 -0.61 3.46
N LEU A 292 -11.34 -0.91 4.21
CA LEU A 292 -11.29 -0.69 5.65
C LEU A 292 -11.40 0.81 5.98
N ALA A 293 -10.69 1.64 5.23
CA ALA A 293 -10.72 3.09 5.41
C ALA A 293 -12.08 3.70 5.03
N LYS A 294 -12.73 3.20 3.96
CA LYS A 294 -13.99 3.73 3.46
C LYS A 294 -15.22 3.16 4.16
N TYR A 295 -15.22 1.86 4.47
CA TYR A 295 -16.40 1.15 4.97
C TYR A 295 -16.25 0.69 6.42
N GLY A 296 -15.07 0.83 7.04
CA GLY A 296 -14.75 0.31 8.36
C GLY A 296 -14.65 -1.22 8.44
N VAL A 297 -14.87 -1.91 7.32
CA VAL A 297 -14.81 -3.37 7.18
C VAL A 297 -14.15 -3.75 5.86
N THR A 298 -13.54 -4.92 5.81
CA THR A 298 -13.05 -5.49 4.56
C THR A 298 -13.84 -6.72 4.18
N TYR A 299 -14.31 -6.77 2.94
CA TYR A 299 -14.97 -7.94 2.36
C TYR A 299 -13.96 -8.87 1.68
N TRP A 300 -12.79 -8.33 1.36
CA TRP A 300 -11.73 -9.01 0.65
C TRP A 300 -10.91 -9.93 1.56
N LEU A 301 -10.54 -9.47 2.74
CA LEU A 301 -9.66 -10.19 3.66
C LEU A 301 -10.19 -11.57 4.09
N PRO A 302 -11.49 -11.76 4.41
CA PRO A 302 -12.03 -13.09 4.68
C PRO A 302 -11.89 -14.06 3.50
N LEU A 303 -12.08 -13.55 2.27
CA LEU A 303 -11.92 -14.34 1.05
C LEU A 303 -10.46 -14.74 0.81
N ALA A 304 -9.55 -13.79 0.94
CA ALA A 304 -8.11 -14.00 0.83
C ALA A 304 -7.60 -14.97 1.91
N SER A 305 -8.09 -14.84 3.14
CA SER A 305 -7.74 -15.72 4.25
C SER A 305 -8.16 -17.16 3.99
N ALA A 306 -9.39 -17.37 3.50
CA ALA A 306 -9.87 -18.70 3.14
C ALA A 306 -9.02 -19.32 2.02
N ALA A 307 -8.66 -18.54 1.00
CA ALA A 307 -7.80 -19.00 -0.08
C ALA A 307 -6.37 -19.32 0.39
N ASN A 308 -5.80 -18.52 1.30
CA ASN A 308 -4.48 -18.78 1.88
C ASN A 308 -4.46 -20.05 2.74
N VAL A 309 -5.49 -20.28 3.53
CA VAL A 309 -5.63 -21.52 4.32
C VAL A 309 -5.74 -22.74 3.39
N ALA A 310 -6.53 -22.63 2.33
CA ALA A 310 -6.65 -23.71 1.33
C ALA A 310 -5.32 -24.00 0.63
N GLN A 311 -4.54 -22.97 0.27
CA GLN A 311 -3.21 -23.12 -0.31
C GLN A 311 -2.22 -23.75 0.68
N GLY A 312 -2.26 -23.33 1.96
CA GLY A 312 -1.45 -23.92 3.02
C GLY A 312 -1.75 -25.41 3.23
N ALA A 313 -3.03 -25.79 3.23
CA ALA A 313 -3.46 -27.17 3.33
C ALA A 313 -3.07 -28.02 2.11
N ALA A 314 -3.03 -27.41 0.91
CA ALA A 314 -2.60 -28.11 -0.30
C ALA A 314 -1.06 -28.30 -0.38
N ALA A 315 -0.29 -27.54 0.41
CA ALA A 315 1.17 -27.63 0.47
C ALA A 315 1.68 -28.64 1.52
N LEU A 316 0.81 -29.11 2.44
CA LEU A 316 1.10 -30.14 3.41
C LEU A 316 0.91 -31.53 2.83
#